data_3a434c5113fadd5197e9a73500313725
#
_entry.id   3a434c5113fadd5197e9a73500313725
#
_cell.length_a   1.000
_cell.length_b   1.000
_cell.length_c   1.000
_cell.angle_alpha   90.00
_cell.angle_beta   90.00
_cell.angle_gamma   90.00
#
_symmetry.space_group_name_H-M   'P 1'
#
loop_
_entity.id
_entity.type
_entity.pdbx_description
1 polymer ?
#
loop_
_entity_poly.entity_id
_entity_poly.type
_entity_poly.pdbx_seq_one_letter_code
_entity_poly.pdbx_strand_id
1 'polypeptide(L)'
;MLLDNLYLIEHALAGVYCLALGAAAVGTGLNAAPGFATAATAEIASFTGLPFISAPNKFAAQGAHDAVVHLSSALRTLAVSLYKIANDIRLLSCGPRAGLAELVIPTNEPGSSIMPGKVNPTQAEALTTIAVQVMANDVAVGFGGAGGYLEMNVYKPLMIAGVLQSIAILSDGCTNFRKYLVEGTRPNRKKIAEYLERSLMLVTALSPVIGYDKASAIAHKAHEEDLTLRESALDLGYVDEQQFDTIVDPRKMLGRDLSGR
;
A
#
# COMPACT_ATOMS: atom_id res chain seq x y z
N MET A 1 -2.11 -0.78 7.04
CA MET A 1 -1.18 -0.41 5.95
C MET A 1 -1.25 1.08 5.61
N LEU A 2 -2.33 1.63 4.97
CA LEU A 2 -2.31 3.04 4.51
C LEU A 2 -2.25 4.04 5.66
N LEU A 3 -2.97 3.83 6.76
CA LEU A 3 -2.88 4.67 7.95
C LEU A 3 -1.48 4.66 8.56
N ASP A 4 -0.84 3.49 8.60
CA ASP A 4 0.54 3.36 9.10
C ASP A 4 1.52 4.12 8.19
N ASN A 5 1.30 4.08 6.87
CA ASN A 5 2.11 4.85 5.92
C ASN A 5 1.94 6.37 6.10
N LEU A 6 0.73 6.85 6.39
CA LEU A 6 0.51 8.27 6.72
C LEU A 6 1.31 8.68 7.96
N TYR A 7 1.25 7.87 9.02
CA TYR A 7 2.04 8.11 10.23
C TYR A 7 3.55 8.16 9.94
N LEU A 8 4.07 7.25 9.09
CA LEU A 8 5.49 7.25 8.72
C LEU A 8 5.89 8.51 7.96
N ILE A 9 5.03 9.00 7.06
CA ILE A 9 5.26 10.26 6.32
C ILE A 9 5.24 11.46 7.26
N GLU A 10 4.25 11.56 8.14
CA GLU A 10 4.15 12.64 9.12
C GLU A 10 5.37 12.66 10.06
N HIS A 11 5.83 11.48 10.50
CA HIS A 11 7.03 11.37 11.32
C HIS A 11 8.30 11.84 10.56
N ALA A 12 8.42 11.47 9.28
CA ALA A 12 9.56 11.87 8.46
C ALA A 12 9.60 13.38 8.19
N LEU A 13 8.45 14.04 8.10
CA LEU A 13 8.36 15.50 7.90
C LEU A 13 9.01 16.30 9.03
N ALA A 14 9.03 15.80 10.26
CA ALA A 14 9.61 16.51 11.40
C ALA A 14 11.08 16.91 11.16
N GLY A 15 11.87 16.05 10.53
CA GLY A 15 13.26 16.36 10.19
C GLY A 15 13.40 17.37 9.06
N VAL A 16 12.46 17.41 8.12
CA VAL A 16 12.48 18.32 6.96
C VAL A 16 12.24 19.77 7.38
N TYR A 17 11.58 20.00 8.51
CA TYR A 17 11.36 21.35 9.05
C TYR A 17 12.62 21.97 9.69
N CYS A 18 13.73 21.22 9.84
CA CYS A 18 14.99 21.71 10.37
C CYS A 18 15.85 22.32 9.26
N LEU A 19 15.89 23.66 9.18
CA LEU A 19 16.57 24.36 8.09
C LEU A 19 18.05 24.65 8.40
N ALA A 20 18.93 24.44 7.41
CA ALA A 20 20.32 24.86 7.44
C ALA A 20 20.51 26.37 7.30
N LEU A 21 19.43 27.15 7.18
CA LEU A 21 19.46 28.58 6.95
C LEU A 21 20.35 29.29 7.99
N GLY A 22 21.21 30.21 7.52
CA GLY A 22 22.19 30.88 8.33
C GLY A 22 23.48 30.08 8.59
N ALA A 23 23.65 28.90 7.97
CA ALA A 23 24.90 28.11 8.03
C ALA A 23 26.08 28.77 7.30
N ALA A 24 25.81 29.73 6.43
CA ALA A 24 26.73 30.25 5.45
C ALA A 24 27.30 29.14 4.54
N ALA A 25 28.60 29.12 4.24
CA ALA A 25 29.17 28.15 3.29
C ALA A 25 29.28 26.72 3.85
N VAL A 26 29.69 26.56 5.10
CA VAL A 26 30.13 25.26 5.66
C VAL A 26 29.54 24.94 7.04
N GLY A 27 28.51 25.66 7.47
CA GLY A 27 27.85 25.40 8.75
C GLY A 27 28.28 26.32 9.90
N THR A 28 29.30 27.18 9.69
CA THR A 28 29.86 28.06 10.74
C THR A 28 29.00 29.32 10.98
N GLY A 29 28.18 29.73 10.03
CA GLY A 29 27.48 31.01 10.08
C GLY A 29 28.39 32.22 9.88
N LEU A 30 29.57 32.05 9.32
CA LEU A 30 30.54 33.12 9.07
C LEU A 30 29.90 34.29 8.31
N ASN A 31 30.03 35.52 8.83
CA ASN A 31 29.45 36.74 8.29
C ASN A 31 27.89 36.80 8.30
N ALA A 32 27.19 35.84 8.88
CA ALA A 32 25.76 35.96 9.14
C ALA A 32 25.54 36.92 10.32
N ALA A 33 24.55 37.79 10.21
CA ALA A 33 24.20 38.70 11.31
C ALA A 33 23.74 37.87 12.53
N PRO A 34 24.07 38.32 13.76
CA PRO A 34 23.58 37.68 14.98
C PRO A 34 22.07 37.54 14.97
N GLY A 35 21.54 36.35 15.25
CA GLY A 35 20.09 36.08 15.29
C GLY A 35 19.44 35.89 13.92
N PHE A 36 20.13 36.06 12.79
CA PHE A 36 19.57 35.94 11.44
C PHE A 36 18.89 34.59 11.21
N ALA A 37 19.55 33.49 11.54
CA ALA A 37 19.02 32.14 11.32
C ALA A 37 17.68 31.92 12.02
N THR A 38 17.58 32.33 13.28
CA THR A 38 16.38 32.16 14.08
C THR A 38 15.26 33.08 13.60
N ALA A 39 15.55 34.38 13.34
CA ALA A 39 14.57 35.32 12.87
C ALA A 39 14.00 34.92 11.49
N ALA A 40 14.87 34.59 10.52
CA ALA A 40 14.44 34.22 9.20
C ALA A 40 13.63 32.90 9.20
N THR A 41 13.99 31.94 10.04
CA THR A 41 13.23 30.68 10.17
C THR A 41 11.86 30.93 10.83
N ALA A 42 11.77 31.84 11.82
CA ALA A 42 10.52 32.24 12.45
C ALA A 42 9.57 32.89 11.43
N GLU A 43 10.09 33.75 10.54
CA GLU A 43 9.30 34.37 9.47
C GLU A 43 8.78 33.32 8.47
N ILE A 44 9.62 32.34 8.10
CA ILE A 44 9.19 31.22 7.23
C ILE A 44 8.08 30.41 7.93
N ALA A 45 8.23 30.11 9.19
CA ALA A 45 7.21 29.38 9.97
C ALA A 45 5.90 30.18 10.05
N SER A 46 5.96 31.49 10.32
CA SER A 46 4.81 32.38 10.33
C SER A 46 4.11 32.46 8.97
N PHE A 47 4.87 32.61 7.90
CA PHE A 47 4.34 32.76 6.54
C PHE A 47 3.67 31.46 6.03
N THR A 48 4.26 30.31 6.35
CA THR A 48 3.78 29.00 5.86
C THR A 48 2.76 28.35 6.78
N GLY A 49 2.70 28.72 8.05
CA GLY A 49 1.95 28.00 9.08
C GLY A 49 2.55 26.64 9.43
N LEU A 50 3.79 26.33 8.99
CA LEU A 50 4.48 25.08 9.22
C LEU A 50 5.57 25.23 10.29
N PRO A 51 5.90 24.17 11.07
CA PRO A 51 6.77 24.26 12.24
C PRO A 51 8.27 24.29 11.85
N PHE A 52 8.67 25.17 10.95
CA PHE A 52 10.06 25.34 10.58
C PHE A 52 10.89 25.87 11.74
N ILE A 53 12.05 25.25 11.95
CA ILE A 53 13.04 25.66 12.96
C ILE A 53 14.43 25.73 12.34
N SER A 54 15.29 26.55 12.96
CA SER A 54 16.72 26.57 12.63
C SER A 54 17.37 25.29 13.13
N ALA A 55 18.05 24.56 12.24
CA ALA A 55 18.73 23.31 12.60
C ALA A 55 19.70 23.52 13.78
N PRO A 56 19.67 22.65 14.80
CA PRO A 56 20.55 22.77 15.97
C PRO A 56 22.03 22.55 15.62
N ASN A 57 22.30 21.70 14.62
CA ASN A 57 23.63 21.48 14.08
C ASN A 57 23.65 21.81 12.59
N LYS A 58 24.20 22.98 12.27
CA LYS A 58 24.25 23.48 10.89
C LYS A 58 25.31 22.78 10.03
N PHE A 59 26.34 22.21 10.63
CA PHE A 59 27.32 21.42 9.89
C PHE A 59 26.66 20.15 9.32
N ALA A 60 25.91 19.44 10.16
CA ALA A 60 25.16 18.29 9.71
C ALA A 60 24.09 18.66 8.67
N ALA A 61 23.31 19.72 8.89
CA ALA A 61 22.27 20.17 7.98
C ALA A 61 22.80 20.66 6.61
N GLN A 62 24.06 21.05 6.54
CA GLN A 62 24.73 21.47 5.29
C GLN A 62 25.42 20.31 4.58
N GLY A 63 26.05 19.41 5.34
CA GLY A 63 26.85 18.30 4.82
C GLY A 63 26.04 17.02 4.59
N ALA A 64 24.90 16.87 5.22
CA ALA A 64 24.02 15.70 5.10
C ALA A 64 22.56 16.10 4.85
N HIS A 65 21.77 15.18 4.30
CA HIS A 65 20.36 15.39 4.00
C HIS A 65 19.51 14.19 4.43
N ASP A 66 19.80 13.63 5.59
CA ASP A 66 19.16 12.43 6.14
C ASP A 66 17.63 12.59 6.26
N ALA A 67 17.16 13.80 6.58
CA ALA A 67 15.72 14.08 6.65
C ALA A 67 15.01 13.91 5.29
N VAL A 68 15.66 14.31 4.19
CA VAL A 68 15.11 14.16 2.83
C VAL A 68 15.14 12.71 2.41
N VAL A 69 16.21 11.96 2.74
CA VAL A 69 16.32 10.52 2.52
C VAL A 69 15.23 9.77 3.32
N HIS A 70 15.01 10.15 4.58
CA HIS A 70 13.97 9.55 5.42
C HIS A 70 12.56 9.79 4.85
N LEU A 71 12.24 11.01 4.41
CA LEU A 71 10.97 11.31 3.75
C LEU A 71 10.79 10.51 2.46
N SER A 72 11.83 10.42 1.62
CA SER A 72 11.82 9.59 0.41
C SER A 72 11.52 8.12 0.72
N SER A 73 12.17 7.58 1.74
CA SER A 73 11.98 6.21 2.21
C SER A 73 10.54 5.95 2.73
N ALA A 74 9.92 6.93 3.40
CA ALA A 74 8.52 6.85 3.80
C ALA A 74 7.57 6.84 2.58
N LEU A 75 7.83 7.68 1.57
CA LEU A 75 7.09 7.67 0.30
C LEU A 75 7.26 6.34 -0.45
N ARG A 76 8.45 5.77 -0.46
CA ARG A 76 8.68 4.43 -1.00
C ARG A 76 7.85 3.37 -0.27
N THR A 77 7.75 3.44 1.06
CA THR A 77 6.96 2.48 1.84
C THR A 77 5.46 2.58 1.47
N LEU A 78 4.94 3.80 1.27
CA LEU A 78 3.59 3.99 0.72
C LEU A 78 3.47 3.38 -0.68
N ALA A 79 4.44 3.61 -1.57
CA ALA A 79 4.43 3.06 -2.92
C ALA A 79 4.40 1.52 -2.94
N VAL A 80 5.15 0.86 -2.05
CA VAL A 80 5.13 -0.61 -1.87
C VAL A 80 3.74 -1.09 -1.47
N SER A 81 3.08 -0.41 -0.54
CA SER A 81 1.71 -0.75 -0.11
C SER A 81 0.70 -0.56 -1.26
N LEU A 82 0.81 0.54 -2.01
CA LEU A 82 -0.07 0.82 -3.15
C LEU A 82 0.14 -0.17 -4.30
N TYR A 83 1.38 -0.55 -4.56
CA TYR A 83 1.72 -1.58 -5.55
C TYR A 83 1.02 -2.91 -5.24
N LYS A 84 1.08 -3.34 -3.98
CA LYS A 84 0.41 -4.56 -3.51
C LYS A 84 -1.09 -4.46 -3.67
N ILE A 85 -1.72 -3.37 -3.20
CA ILE A 85 -3.17 -3.16 -3.28
C ILE A 85 -3.65 -3.15 -4.74
N ALA A 86 -2.95 -2.44 -5.62
CA ALA A 86 -3.31 -2.36 -7.03
C ALA A 86 -3.23 -3.72 -7.74
N ASN A 87 -2.18 -4.51 -7.45
CA ASN A 87 -2.05 -5.86 -8.01
C ASN A 87 -3.10 -6.82 -7.47
N ASP A 88 -3.47 -6.75 -6.19
CA ASP A 88 -4.54 -7.58 -5.64
C ASP A 88 -5.88 -7.28 -6.33
N ILE A 89 -6.24 -6.00 -6.47
CA ILE A 89 -7.48 -5.62 -7.16
C ILE A 89 -7.45 -6.07 -8.62
N ARG A 90 -6.30 -5.92 -9.29
CA ARG A 90 -6.10 -6.40 -10.67
C ARG A 90 -6.32 -7.91 -10.78
N LEU A 91 -5.74 -8.68 -9.86
CA LEU A 91 -5.87 -10.13 -9.83
C LEU A 91 -7.33 -10.56 -9.55
N LEU A 92 -7.96 -9.97 -8.52
CA LEU A 92 -9.33 -10.29 -8.13
C LEU A 92 -10.36 -9.89 -9.22
N SER A 93 -10.04 -8.94 -10.09
CA SER A 93 -10.91 -8.48 -11.17
C SER A 93 -10.67 -9.19 -12.51
N CYS A 94 -9.65 -10.06 -12.62
CA CYS A 94 -9.36 -10.75 -13.88
C CYS A 94 -10.48 -11.73 -14.27
N GLY A 95 -10.81 -11.76 -15.56
CA GLY A 95 -11.86 -12.64 -16.07
C GLY A 95 -12.42 -12.13 -17.39
N PRO A 96 -13.72 -12.24 -17.66
CA PRO A 96 -14.85 -12.47 -16.72
C PRO A 96 -15.19 -13.93 -16.43
N ARG A 97 -14.75 -14.90 -17.25
CA ARG A 97 -15.11 -16.32 -17.09
C ARG A 97 -13.94 -17.20 -16.70
N ALA A 98 -12.78 -16.98 -17.31
CA ALA A 98 -11.56 -17.77 -17.11
C ALA A 98 -10.57 -17.10 -16.14
N GLY A 99 -11.03 -16.33 -15.19
CA GLY A 99 -10.24 -15.69 -14.14
C GLY A 99 -10.99 -15.66 -12.85
N LEU A 100 -10.43 -15.02 -11.81
CA LEU A 100 -11.05 -14.96 -10.48
C LEU A 100 -12.40 -14.24 -10.52
N ALA A 101 -12.48 -13.10 -11.17
CA ALA A 101 -13.71 -12.32 -11.35
C ALA A 101 -14.52 -12.09 -10.06
N GLU A 102 -13.83 -12.00 -8.91
CA GLU A 102 -14.46 -11.70 -7.61
C GLU A 102 -14.84 -10.23 -7.47
N LEU A 103 -14.11 -9.35 -8.21
CA LEU A 103 -14.42 -7.93 -8.30
C LEU A 103 -14.85 -7.57 -9.72
N VAL A 104 -15.85 -6.69 -9.81
CA VAL A 104 -16.27 -6.04 -11.05
C VAL A 104 -15.79 -4.59 -10.97
N ILE A 105 -14.86 -4.22 -11.84
CA ILE A 105 -14.29 -2.88 -11.91
C ILE A 105 -15.01 -2.01 -12.94
N PRO A 106 -14.95 -0.66 -12.83
CA PRO A 106 -15.52 0.25 -13.81
C PRO A 106 -14.89 0.07 -15.19
N THR A 107 -15.71 0.25 -16.24
CA THR A 107 -15.23 0.33 -17.62
C THR A 107 -15.03 1.80 -17.96
N ASN A 108 -13.78 2.27 -17.93
CA ASN A 108 -13.45 3.67 -18.16
C ASN A 108 -13.20 3.99 -19.65
N GLU A 109 -12.72 3.00 -20.41
CA GLU A 109 -12.37 3.12 -21.82
C GLU A 109 -12.54 1.77 -22.55
N PRO A 110 -12.57 1.77 -23.89
CA PRO A 110 -12.49 0.53 -24.68
C PRO A 110 -11.18 -0.21 -24.39
N GLY A 111 -11.26 -1.43 -23.92
CA GLY A 111 -10.09 -2.21 -23.51
C GLY A 111 -9.26 -2.79 -24.67
N SER A 112 -9.80 -2.78 -25.89
CA SER A 112 -9.11 -3.32 -27.08
C SER A 112 -9.83 -2.89 -28.36
N SER A 113 -9.04 -2.64 -29.41
CA SER A 113 -9.56 -2.39 -30.76
C SER A 113 -10.03 -3.65 -31.49
N ILE A 114 -9.56 -4.83 -31.06
CA ILE A 114 -9.81 -6.12 -31.72
C ILE A 114 -10.65 -7.10 -30.89
N MET A 115 -10.87 -6.83 -29.61
CA MET A 115 -11.65 -7.67 -28.69
C MET A 115 -12.82 -6.87 -28.10
N PRO A 116 -14.02 -6.93 -28.73
CA PRO A 116 -15.18 -6.21 -28.20
C PRO A 116 -15.52 -6.63 -26.78
N GLY A 117 -15.82 -5.65 -25.93
CA GLY A 117 -16.20 -5.89 -24.54
C GLY A 117 -15.06 -6.20 -23.57
N LYS A 118 -13.80 -6.15 -24.01
CA LYS A 118 -12.65 -6.27 -23.12
C LYS A 118 -12.55 -5.05 -22.20
N VAL A 119 -12.35 -5.31 -20.90
CA VAL A 119 -12.10 -4.29 -19.87
C VAL A 119 -10.67 -4.47 -19.37
N ASN A 120 -9.89 -3.40 -19.37
CA ASN A 120 -8.54 -3.39 -18.78
C ASN A 120 -8.56 -2.74 -17.40
N PRO A 121 -7.76 -3.20 -16.44
CA PRO A 121 -7.60 -2.57 -15.13
C PRO A 121 -6.59 -1.41 -15.19
N THR A 122 -6.77 -0.46 -16.13
CA THR A 122 -5.80 0.59 -16.46
C THR A 122 -5.42 1.46 -15.28
N GLN A 123 -6.33 1.73 -14.36
CA GLN A 123 -6.02 2.50 -13.15
C GLN A 123 -5.10 1.74 -12.20
N ALA A 124 -5.26 0.42 -12.11
CA ALA A 124 -4.35 -0.43 -11.33
C ALA A 124 -2.96 -0.51 -12.00
N GLU A 125 -2.91 -0.61 -13.32
CA GLU A 125 -1.66 -0.60 -14.10
C GLU A 125 -0.93 0.74 -13.96
N ALA A 126 -1.65 1.86 -14.03
CA ALA A 126 -1.09 3.19 -13.81
C ALA A 126 -0.51 3.34 -12.40
N LEU A 127 -1.25 2.91 -11.37
CA LEU A 127 -0.77 3.01 -9.98
C LEU A 127 0.45 2.13 -9.72
N THR A 128 0.52 0.93 -10.30
CA THR A 128 1.73 0.08 -10.19
C THR A 128 2.93 0.71 -10.88
N THR A 129 2.74 1.35 -12.04
CA THR A 129 3.80 2.07 -12.75
C THR A 129 4.31 3.27 -11.94
N ILE A 130 3.40 4.05 -11.34
CA ILE A 130 3.74 5.14 -10.42
C ILE A 130 4.55 4.62 -9.23
N ALA A 131 4.12 3.53 -8.61
CA ALA A 131 4.83 2.95 -7.48
C ALA A 131 6.28 2.55 -7.83
N VAL A 132 6.49 1.94 -8.99
CA VAL A 132 7.84 1.60 -9.49
C VAL A 132 8.69 2.85 -9.68
N GLN A 133 8.13 3.94 -10.26
CA GLN A 133 8.85 5.19 -10.42
C GLN A 133 9.26 5.81 -9.08
N VAL A 134 8.38 5.78 -8.07
CA VAL A 134 8.69 6.27 -6.73
C VAL A 134 9.82 5.45 -6.07
N MET A 135 9.79 4.13 -6.24
CA MET A 135 10.88 3.26 -5.75
C MET A 135 12.22 3.59 -6.43
N ALA A 136 12.21 3.87 -7.74
CA ALA A 136 13.41 4.27 -8.48
C ALA A 136 13.94 5.64 -8.02
N ASN A 137 13.04 6.60 -7.79
CA ASN A 137 13.41 7.92 -7.25
C ASN A 137 14.06 7.80 -5.86
N ASP A 138 13.54 6.91 -4.99
CA ASP A 138 14.11 6.69 -3.66
C ASP A 138 15.55 6.15 -3.72
N VAL A 139 15.84 5.27 -4.67
CA VAL A 139 17.23 4.80 -4.91
C VAL A 139 18.14 5.97 -5.27
N ALA A 140 17.72 6.86 -6.18
CA ALA A 140 18.48 8.05 -6.57
C ALA A 140 18.66 9.03 -5.40
N VAL A 141 17.61 9.24 -4.59
CA VAL A 141 17.64 10.09 -3.39
C VAL A 141 18.62 9.51 -2.35
N GLY A 142 18.59 8.18 -2.14
CA GLY A 142 19.51 7.50 -1.22
C GLY A 142 20.98 7.69 -1.61
N PHE A 143 21.30 7.50 -2.89
CA PHE A 143 22.65 7.77 -3.40
C PHE A 143 23.01 9.26 -3.30
N GLY A 144 22.07 10.16 -3.57
CA GLY A 144 22.25 11.59 -3.35
C GLY A 144 22.56 11.94 -1.90
N GLY A 145 21.86 11.30 -0.95
CA GLY A 145 22.12 11.47 0.49
C GLY A 145 23.48 10.94 0.93
N ALA A 146 23.93 9.80 0.38
CA ALA A 146 25.24 9.23 0.66
C ALA A 146 26.40 10.00 0.00
N GLY A 147 26.10 10.89 -0.96
CA GLY A 147 27.10 11.66 -1.69
C GLY A 147 27.57 12.89 -0.94
N GLY A 148 28.35 13.71 -1.65
CA GLY A 148 28.94 14.93 -1.08
C GLY A 148 30.29 14.67 -0.45
N TYR A 149 31.02 15.76 -0.16
CA TYR A 149 32.33 15.73 0.46
C TYR A 149 32.39 16.73 1.59
N LEU A 150 32.90 16.26 2.74
CA LEU A 150 33.11 17.05 3.95
C LEU A 150 31.89 17.88 4.35
N GLU A 151 31.96 19.19 4.30
CA GLU A 151 30.95 20.11 4.85
C GLU A 151 29.74 20.37 3.93
N MET A 152 29.77 19.85 2.67
CA MET A 152 28.69 20.15 1.73
C MET A 152 28.29 18.95 0.87
N ASN A 153 27.05 18.62 0.91
CA ASN A 153 26.42 17.73 -0.06
C ASN A 153 25.81 18.54 -1.22
N VAL A 154 26.29 18.31 -2.44
CA VAL A 154 25.88 19.03 -3.65
C VAL A 154 24.72 18.37 -4.42
N TYR A 155 24.25 17.21 -3.98
CA TYR A 155 23.20 16.44 -4.66
C TYR A 155 21.77 16.93 -4.35
N LYS A 156 21.61 18.09 -3.69
CA LYS A 156 20.33 18.69 -3.35
C LYS A 156 19.32 18.75 -4.53
N PRO A 157 19.72 19.20 -5.75
CA PRO A 157 18.79 19.25 -6.88
C PRO A 157 18.25 17.88 -7.28
N LEU A 158 19.08 16.84 -7.27
CA LEU A 158 18.65 15.46 -7.56
C LEU A 158 17.65 14.96 -6.52
N MET A 159 17.98 15.14 -5.25
CA MET A 159 17.13 14.67 -4.15
C MET A 159 15.78 15.36 -4.13
N ILE A 160 15.75 16.69 -4.23
CA ILE A 160 14.48 17.43 -4.17
C ILE A 160 13.61 17.16 -5.40
N ALA A 161 14.20 17.04 -6.60
CA ALA A 161 13.46 16.67 -7.80
C ALA A 161 12.81 15.29 -7.67
N GLY A 162 13.55 14.29 -7.16
CA GLY A 162 13.03 12.95 -6.92
C GLY A 162 11.89 12.90 -5.90
N VAL A 163 12.02 13.63 -4.79
CA VAL A 163 10.99 13.69 -3.73
C VAL A 163 9.74 14.43 -4.22
N LEU A 164 9.88 15.61 -4.83
CA LEU A 164 8.73 16.37 -5.34
C LEU A 164 7.98 15.64 -6.45
N GLN A 165 8.70 15.00 -7.36
CA GLN A 165 8.09 14.15 -8.38
C GLN A 165 7.31 13.00 -7.73
N SER A 166 7.91 12.31 -6.75
CA SER A 166 7.26 11.20 -6.06
C SER A 166 5.96 11.64 -5.37
N ILE A 167 5.97 12.79 -4.69
CA ILE A 167 4.78 13.37 -4.04
C ILE A 167 3.70 13.66 -5.09
N ALA A 168 4.05 14.32 -6.18
CA ALA A 168 3.09 14.70 -7.22
C ALA A 168 2.42 13.48 -7.85
N ILE A 169 3.22 12.50 -8.34
CA ILE A 169 2.67 11.32 -9.02
C ILE A 169 1.91 10.40 -8.07
N LEU A 170 2.30 10.30 -6.78
CA LEU A 170 1.53 9.55 -5.78
C LEU A 170 0.18 10.23 -5.50
N SER A 171 0.16 11.54 -5.34
CA SER A 171 -1.06 12.32 -5.09
C SER A 171 -2.06 12.15 -6.25
N ASP A 172 -1.61 12.36 -7.48
CA ASP A 172 -2.43 12.23 -8.67
C ASP A 172 -2.88 10.78 -8.89
N GLY A 173 -1.95 9.83 -8.72
CA GLY A 173 -2.23 8.40 -8.85
C GLY A 173 -3.26 7.90 -7.86
N CYS A 174 -3.15 8.26 -6.59
CA CYS A 174 -4.13 7.89 -5.56
C CYS A 174 -5.50 8.52 -5.83
N THR A 175 -5.54 9.78 -6.27
CA THR A 175 -6.78 10.48 -6.60
C THR A 175 -7.50 9.81 -7.76
N ASN A 176 -6.77 9.50 -8.85
CA ASN A 176 -7.33 8.83 -10.01
C ASN A 176 -7.75 7.40 -9.71
N PHE A 177 -6.93 6.65 -8.98
CA PHE A 177 -7.24 5.28 -8.57
C PHE A 177 -8.52 5.22 -7.74
N ARG A 178 -8.68 6.12 -6.76
CA ARG A 178 -9.90 6.23 -5.98
C ARG A 178 -11.10 6.53 -6.87
N LYS A 179 -11.04 7.60 -7.66
CA LYS A 179 -12.15 8.13 -8.45
C LYS A 179 -12.60 7.19 -9.58
N TYR A 180 -11.64 6.62 -10.32
CA TYR A 180 -11.93 5.87 -11.54
C TYR A 180 -11.90 4.35 -11.36
N LEU A 181 -11.51 3.85 -10.18
CA LEU A 181 -11.53 2.43 -9.91
C LEU A 181 -12.25 2.10 -8.61
N VAL A 182 -11.77 2.59 -7.44
CA VAL A 182 -12.28 2.15 -6.14
C VAL A 182 -13.77 2.47 -5.98
N GLU A 183 -14.19 3.71 -6.29
CA GLU A 183 -15.59 4.18 -6.11
C GLU A 183 -16.61 3.40 -6.96
N GLY A 184 -16.19 2.82 -8.07
CA GLY A 184 -17.07 2.04 -8.95
C GLY A 184 -16.91 0.54 -8.84
N THR A 185 -15.95 0.05 -8.06
CA THR A 185 -15.70 -1.39 -7.88
C THR A 185 -16.79 -2.04 -7.03
N ARG A 186 -17.26 -3.21 -7.45
CA ARG A 186 -18.31 -3.97 -6.78
C ARG A 186 -17.90 -5.43 -6.60
N PRO A 187 -18.31 -6.09 -5.49
CA PRO A 187 -18.12 -7.52 -5.34
C PRO A 187 -19.03 -8.31 -6.31
N ASN A 188 -18.48 -9.30 -6.98
CA ASN A 188 -19.24 -10.29 -7.72
C ASN A 188 -19.72 -11.39 -6.75
N ARG A 189 -20.83 -11.12 -6.07
CA ARG A 189 -21.34 -11.99 -5.02
C ARG A 189 -21.57 -13.43 -5.48
N LYS A 190 -22.02 -13.62 -6.74
CA LYS A 190 -22.23 -14.95 -7.30
C LYS A 190 -20.91 -15.73 -7.37
N LYS A 191 -19.87 -15.09 -7.92
CA LYS A 191 -18.56 -15.75 -8.08
C LYS A 191 -17.89 -16.03 -6.75
N ILE A 192 -18.00 -15.09 -5.81
CA ILE A 192 -17.49 -15.27 -4.44
C ILE A 192 -18.20 -16.45 -3.75
N ALA A 193 -19.52 -16.58 -3.90
CA ALA A 193 -20.27 -17.70 -3.34
C ALA A 193 -19.83 -19.05 -3.94
N GLU A 194 -19.66 -19.12 -5.29
CA GLU A 194 -19.14 -20.32 -5.97
C GLU A 194 -17.77 -20.74 -5.41
N TYR A 195 -16.85 -19.78 -5.17
CA TYR A 195 -15.55 -20.09 -4.63
C TYR A 195 -15.59 -20.51 -3.16
N LEU A 196 -16.46 -19.90 -2.36
CA LEU A 196 -16.65 -20.32 -0.97
C LEU A 196 -17.18 -21.74 -0.89
N GLU A 197 -18.16 -22.11 -1.71
CA GLU A 197 -18.75 -23.46 -1.73
C GLU A 197 -17.70 -24.51 -2.13
N ARG A 198 -16.81 -24.18 -3.07
CA ARG A 198 -15.75 -25.09 -3.53
C ARG A 198 -14.48 -25.05 -2.67
N SER A 199 -14.38 -24.15 -1.72
CA SER A 199 -13.17 -23.98 -0.92
C SER A 199 -12.99 -25.09 0.11
N LEU A 200 -11.95 -25.91 -0.06
CA LEU A 200 -11.57 -26.96 0.89
C LEU A 200 -11.04 -26.38 2.22
N MET A 201 -10.63 -25.13 2.26
CA MET A 201 -10.13 -24.49 3.48
C MET A 201 -11.19 -24.43 4.60
N LEU A 202 -12.47 -24.37 4.24
CA LEU A 202 -13.57 -24.31 5.20
C LEU A 202 -13.69 -25.56 6.09
N VAL A 203 -13.07 -26.68 5.70
CA VAL A 203 -12.98 -27.91 6.52
C VAL A 203 -12.36 -27.65 7.90
N THR A 204 -11.54 -26.62 8.01
CA THR A 204 -10.91 -26.22 9.27
C THR A 204 -11.92 -25.97 10.39
N ALA A 205 -13.14 -25.51 10.06
CA ALA A 205 -14.20 -25.30 11.04
C ALA A 205 -14.71 -26.62 11.66
N LEU A 206 -14.58 -27.75 10.96
CA LEU A 206 -15.01 -29.06 11.45
C LEU A 206 -14.01 -29.67 12.43
N SER A 207 -12.73 -29.38 12.31
CA SER A 207 -11.67 -30.03 13.11
C SER A 207 -11.89 -29.96 14.63
N PRO A 208 -12.35 -28.84 15.24
CA PRO A 208 -12.61 -28.79 16.67
C PRO A 208 -13.78 -29.67 17.14
N VAL A 209 -14.68 -30.05 16.24
CA VAL A 209 -15.91 -30.80 16.56
C VAL A 209 -15.74 -32.27 16.31
N ILE A 210 -15.20 -32.67 15.15
CA ILE A 210 -15.10 -34.08 14.72
C ILE A 210 -13.68 -34.64 14.82
N GLY A 211 -12.70 -33.83 15.14
CA GLY A 211 -11.28 -34.19 15.16
C GLY A 211 -10.58 -34.00 13.83
N TYR A 212 -9.25 -33.86 13.87
CA TYR A 212 -8.40 -33.59 12.72
C TYR A 212 -8.48 -34.67 11.63
N ASP A 213 -8.42 -35.94 12.03
CA ASP A 213 -8.36 -37.08 11.07
C ASP A 213 -9.64 -37.18 10.22
N LYS A 214 -10.81 -36.98 10.83
CA LYS A 214 -12.09 -36.99 10.12
C LYS A 214 -12.23 -35.76 9.21
N ALA A 215 -11.80 -34.58 9.68
CA ALA A 215 -11.79 -33.38 8.87
C ALA A 215 -10.84 -33.53 7.66
N SER A 216 -9.67 -34.13 7.86
CA SER A 216 -8.73 -34.45 6.79
C SER A 216 -9.33 -35.42 5.77
N ALA A 217 -10.01 -36.48 6.23
CA ALA A 217 -10.68 -37.44 5.34
C ALA A 217 -11.75 -36.79 4.47
N ILE A 218 -12.53 -35.84 5.04
CA ILE A 218 -13.53 -35.07 4.27
C ILE A 218 -12.85 -34.23 3.17
N ALA A 219 -11.77 -33.53 3.51
CA ALA A 219 -11.06 -32.70 2.53
C ALA A 219 -10.40 -33.53 1.42
N HIS A 220 -9.79 -34.67 1.74
CA HIS A 220 -9.20 -35.59 0.77
C HIS A 220 -10.26 -36.13 -0.19
N LYS A 221 -11.37 -36.67 0.35
CA LYS A 221 -12.46 -37.18 -0.47
C LYS A 221 -13.05 -36.09 -1.38
N ALA A 222 -13.28 -34.89 -0.83
CA ALA A 222 -13.79 -33.77 -1.62
C ALA A 222 -12.85 -33.41 -2.78
N HIS A 223 -11.55 -33.44 -2.55
CA HIS A 223 -10.55 -33.16 -3.59
C HIS A 223 -10.45 -34.26 -4.65
N GLU A 224 -10.40 -35.52 -4.23
CA GLU A 224 -10.19 -36.67 -5.12
C GLU A 224 -11.41 -36.92 -6.00
N GLU A 225 -12.62 -36.71 -5.48
CA GLU A 225 -13.88 -37.00 -6.19
C GLU A 225 -14.55 -35.74 -6.77
N ASP A 226 -13.89 -34.55 -6.71
CA ASP A 226 -14.41 -33.25 -7.16
C ASP A 226 -15.78 -32.89 -6.52
N LEU A 227 -15.94 -33.22 -5.23
CA LEU A 227 -17.12 -32.94 -4.44
C LEU A 227 -16.95 -31.64 -3.63
N THR A 228 -18.07 -31.09 -3.17
CA THR A 228 -18.04 -30.08 -2.13
C THR A 228 -17.70 -30.70 -0.77
N LEU A 229 -17.22 -29.87 0.17
CA LEU A 229 -17.01 -30.35 1.56
C LEU A 229 -18.29 -30.88 2.19
N ARG A 230 -19.43 -30.27 1.85
CA ARG A 230 -20.74 -30.68 2.34
C ARG A 230 -21.11 -32.09 1.85
N GLU A 231 -21.03 -32.33 0.55
CA GLU A 231 -21.30 -33.65 -0.03
C GLU A 231 -20.39 -34.72 0.57
N SER A 232 -19.11 -34.44 0.63
CA SER A 232 -18.11 -35.35 1.21
C SER A 232 -18.34 -35.66 2.70
N ALA A 233 -18.71 -34.64 3.50
CA ALA A 233 -18.95 -34.81 4.91
C ALA A 233 -20.18 -35.65 5.21
N LEU A 234 -21.24 -35.48 4.43
CA LEU A 234 -22.49 -36.24 4.51
C LEU A 234 -22.29 -37.71 4.06
N ASP A 235 -21.58 -37.89 2.95
CA ASP A 235 -21.30 -39.22 2.41
C ASP A 235 -20.45 -40.09 3.36
N LEU A 236 -19.50 -39.47 4.05
CA LEU A 236 -18.71 -40.13 5.11
C LEU A 236 -19.47 -40.31 6.44
N GLY A 237 -20.63 -39.71 6.59
CA GLY A 237 -21.46 -39.82 7.77
C GLY A 237 -20.84 -39.22 9.05
N TYR A 238 -19.91 -38.30 8.93
CA TYR A 238 -19.25 -37.69 10.08
C TYR A 238 -20.03 -36.55 10.73
N VAL A 239 -20.93 -35.93 9.96
CA VAL A 239 -21.89 -34.90 10.40
C VAL A 239 -23.18 -35.02 9.58
N ASP A 240 -24.31 -34.61 10.15
CA ASP A 240 -25.54 -34.41 9.41
C ASP A 240 -25.58 -33.01 8.75
N GLU A 241 -26.59 -32.76 7.90
CA GLU A 241 -26.76 -31.49 7.18
C GLU A 241 -26.83 -30.29 8.12
N GLN A 242 -27.64 -30.39 9.17
CA GLN A 242 -27.84 -29.30 10.11
C GLN A 242 -26.56 -28.99 10.91
N GLN A 243 -25.83 -30.01 11.30
CA GLN A 243 -24.54 -29.88 11.95
C GLN A 243 -23.53 -29.22 11.03
N PHE A 244 -23.41 -29.68 9.77
CA PHE A 244 -22.51 -29.11 8.78
C PHE A 244 -22.78 -27.61 8.57
N ASP A 245 -24.02 -27.24 8.23
CA ASP A 245 -24.42 -25.86 7.95
C ASP A 245 -24.25 -24.93 9.18
N THR A 246 -24.36 -25.49 10.39
CA THR A 246 -24.14 -24.74 11.63
C THR A 246 -22.66 -24.48 11.90
N ILE A 247 -21.81 -25.46 11.61
CA ILE A 247 -20.37 -25.42 11.92
C ILE A 247 -19.61 -24.66 10.82
N VAL A 248 -19.87 -25.00 9.55
CA VAL A 248 -19.17 -24.44 8.38
C VAL A 248 -19.89 -23.17 7.91
N ASP A 249 -19.88 -22.14 8.73
CA ASP A 249 -20.35 -20.81 8.38
C ASP A 249 -19.13 -19.88 8.20
N PRO A 250 -18.81 -19.44 6.96
CA PRO A 250 -17.65 -18.59 6.69
C PRO A 250 -17.64 -17.29 7.53
N ARG A 251 -18.81 -16.77 7.91
CA ARG A 251 -18.92 -15.56 8.75
C ARG A 251 -18.35 -15.77 10.15
N LYS A 252 -18.41 -16.98 10.69
CA LYS A 252 -17.87 -17.33 12.00
C LYS A 252 -16.34 -17.44 12.00
N MET A 253 -15.73 -17.54 10.81
CA MET A 253 -14.28 -17.61 10.62
C MET A 253 -13.59 -16.23 10.58
N LEU A 254 -14.36 -15.14 10.55
CA LEU A 254 -13.86 -13.76 10.49
C LEU A 254 -13.57 -13.28 11.91
N GLY A 255 -13.22 -13.75 12.88
CA GLY A 255 -12.96 -13.19 14.21
C GLY A 255 -14.04 -12.23 14.74
N ARG A 256 -14.16 -12.10 16.05
CA ARG A 256 -15.25 -11.32 16.66
C ARG A 256 -15.25 -9.84 16.31
N ASP A 257 -14.10 -9.25 16.02
CA ASP A 257 -13.95 -7.82 15.76
C ASP A 257 -14.29 -7.42 14.32
N LEU A 258 -14.39 -8.37 13.39
CA LEU A 258 -14.68 -8.12 11.97
C LEU A 258 -16.13 -8.46 11.57
N SER A 259 -16.87 -9.17 12.43
CA SER A 259 -18.25 -9.58 12.16
C SER A 259 -19.31 -8.47 12.30
N GLY A 260 -18.91 -7.27 12.71
CA GLY A 260 -19.78 -6.12 13.00
C GLY A 260 -19.46 -4.84 12.22
N ARG A 261 -18.70 -4.91 11.11
CA ARG A 261 -18.45 -3.75 10.24
C ARG A 261 -19.06 -3.91 8.86
#